data_d304bf3a44b9633d3acf8f1e70f9f241
#
_entry.id   d304bf3a44b9633d3acf8f1e70f9f241
#
_cell.length_a   1.000
_cell.length_b   1.000
_cell.length_c   1.000
_cell.angle_alpha   90.00
_cell.angle_beta   90.00
_cell.angle_gamma   90.00
#
_symmetry.space_group_name_H-M   'P 1'
#
loop_
_entity.id
_entity.type
_entity.pdbx_description
1 polymer ?
#
loop_
_entity_poly.entity_id
_entity_poly.type
_entity_poly.pdbx_seq_one_letter_code
_entity_poly.pdbx_strand_id
1 'polypeptide(L)'
;MSAAAPFAQFAYLRSPDQSASQPVLHPVAIVGAGPVGLSLAIDLAQRGLKPVLLDDSDRIGDGSRAICFAKRTLEIFDRLGVAKPMLEKGVSWQVGKVFQAGECLYQFDLLPEPGHKMPAFINLQQFHVEKFLIDRAQALGIDLRWKNRVVAVDNNRDGARLSIETPDGRYELEADHVVACDGARSPMRTMLDLSFAGEIFDDQFLIADVRMQAAFPVERWFWFDPPFHSGQSCLLHKQPDDIWRIDLQLSPDADAEHERQPAVVRPRIERMLGHADFELEWVSIYRFQCRRLQTFRHGSVIFAGDAAHQVSPFGARGANSGVQDADNLGWKLALVMSGASPDLLLTSYDSERSEAADENILNSTRATDFIAPRSAMERVFRNAALALARTQPFARRFVNSGRLSLPTPYTGSVLSTPDVDSWSAG
;
A
#
# COMPACT_ATOMS: atom_id res chain seq x y z
N MET A 1 -27.18 0.13 -12.33
CA MET A 1 -25.92 0.39 -13.06
C MET A 1 -25.50 1.79 -12.68
N SER A 2 -24.73 1.93 -11.59
CA SER A 2 -24.13 3.21 -11.20
C SER A 2 -23.06 3.54 -12.23
N ALA A 3 -23.07 4.77 -12.75
CA ALA A 3 -22.01 5.27 -13.59
C ALA A 3 -20.76 5.42 -12.68
N ALA A 4 -19.90 4.40 -12.68
CA ALA A 4 -18.57 4.55 -12.13
C ALA A 4 -17.98 5.84 -12.73
N ALA A 5 -17.48 6.73 -11.87
CA ALA A 5 -16.77 7.92 -12.33
C ALA A 5 -15.75 7.46 -13.40
N PRO A 6 -15.71 8.04 -14.59
CA PRO A 6 -14.80 7.58 -15.62
C PRO A 6 -13.38 7.79 -15.10
N PHE A 7 -12.72 6.69 -14.71
CA PHE A 7 -11.32 6.74 -14.35
C PHE A 7 -10.55 7.37 -15.51
N ALA A 8 -9.65 8.30 -15.20
CA ALA A 8 -8.89 8.98 -16.22
C ALA A 8 -8.19 7.96 -17.11
N GLN A 9 -8.46 8.01 -18.39
CA GLN A 9 -7.81 7.20 -19.41
C GLN A 9 -6.74 8.04 -20.10
N PHE A 10 -5.58 7.44 -20.34
CA PHE A 10 -4.43 8.10 -20.92
C PHE A 10 -4.14 7.51 -22.29
N ALA A 11 -3.93 8.41 -23.26
CA ALA A 11 -3.61 7.96 -24.60
C ALA A 11 -2.21 7.32 -24.65
N TYR A 12 -2.11 6.22 -25.38
CA TYR A 12 -0.80 5.74 -25.82
C TYR A 12 -0.16 6.79 -26.73
N LEU A 13 1.10 7.11 -26.45
CA LEU A 13 1.90 7.99 -27.29
C LEU A 13 3.17 7.23 -27.69
N ARG A 14 3.45 7.20 -29.01
CA ARG A 14 4.69 6.60 -29.51
C ARG A 14 5.88 7.40 -29.02
N SER A 15 6.81 6.74 -28.33
CA SER A 15 8.03 7.37 -27.86
C SER A 15 9.08 7.50 -28.98
N PRO A 16 10.00 8.48 -28.89
CA PRO A 16 11.12 8.58 -29.82
C PRO A 16 12.00 7.32 -29.85
N ASP A 17 12.13 6.61 -28.72
CA ASP A 17 12.93 5.38 -28.60
C ASP A 17 12.48 4.28 -29.56
N GLN A 18 11.18 4.22 -29.88
CA GLN A 18 10.64 3.24 -30.84
C GLN A 18 11.11 3.43 -32.27
N SER A 19 11.72 4.56 -32.57
CA SER A 19 12.29 4.87 -33.89
C SER A 19 13.82 4.89 -33.89
N ALA A 20 14.43 4.66 -32.74
CA ALA A 20 15.88 4.61 -32.61
C ALA A 20 16.45 3.35 -33.26
N SER A 21 17.61 3.46 -33.89
CA SER A 21 18.31 2.34 -34.52
C SER A 21 19.04 1.43 -33.52
N GLN A 22 19.24 1.90 -32.31
CA GLN A 22 19.83 1.19 -31.17
C GLN A 22 19.00 1.48 -29.92
N PRO A 23 18.98 0.58 -28.92
CA PRO A 23 18.34 0.87 -27.64
C PRO A 23 18.83 2.19 -27.03
N VAL A 24 17.90 3.02 -26.56
CA VAL A 24 18.24 4.29 -25.91
C VAL A 24 18.56 4.03 -24.46
N LEU A 25 19.67 4.59 -23.97
CA LEU A 25 20.06 4.48 -22.56
C LEU A 25 19.35 5.56 -21.72
N HIS A 26 18.70 5.12 -20.66
CA HIS A 26 18.08 5.96 -19.63
C HIS A 26 18.83 5.82 -18.29
N PRO A 27 18.94 6.87 -17.48
CA PRO A 27 19.59 6.73 -16.17
C PRO A 27 18.79 5.80 -15.24
N VAL A 28 17.45 5.90 -15.27
CA VAL A 28 16.55 5.05 -14.47
C VAL A 28 15.29 4.74 -15.26
N ALA A 29 14.96 3.46 -15.39
CA ALA A 29 13.66 3.00 -15.87
C ALA A 29 12.84 2.48 -14.69
N ILE A 30 11.62 2.97 -14.54
CA ILE A 30 10.68 2.52 -13.51
C ILE A 30 9.57 1.75 -14.20
N VAL A 31 9.24 0.55 -13.72
CA VAL A 31 8.20 -0.31 -14.27
C VAL A 31 7.02 -0.35 -13.32
N GLY A 32 5.88 0.22 -13.74
CA GLY A 32 4.64 0.35 -12.97
C GLY A 32 4.38 1.79 -12.49
N ALA A 33 3.32 2.41 -13.01
CA ALA A 33 2.85 3.76 -12.65
C ALA A 33 1.78 3.75 -11.54
N GLY A 34 1.90 2.82 -10.59
CA GLY A 34 1.16 2.85 -9.33
C GLY A 34 1.73 3.89 -8.35
N PRO A 35 1.15 4.00 -7.13
CA PRO A 35 1.57 5.01 -6.14
C PRO A 35 3.06 4.99 -5.81
N VAL A 36 3.69 3.81 -5.82
CA VAL A 36 5.12 3.64 -5.49
C VAL A 36 6.00 4.15 -6.63
N GLY A 37 5.77 3.68 -7.86
CA GLY A 37 6.56 4.09 -9.02
C GLY A 37 6.42 5.57 -9.32
N LEU A 38 5.19 6.12 -9.24
CA LEU A 38 4.95 7.55 -9.38
C LEU A 38 5.66 8.38 -8.31
N SER A 39 5.61 7.94 -7.03
CA SER A 39 6.32 8.63 -5.94
C SER A 39 7.82 8.64 -6.17
N LEU A 40 8.41 7.53 -6.58
CA LEU A 40 9.83 7.45 -6.91
C LEU A 40 10.17 8.33 -8.11
N ALA A 41 9.39 8.29 -9.18
CA ALA A 41 9.64 9.11 -10.38
C ALA A 41 9.62 10.61 -10.06
N ILE A 42 8.67 11.05 -9.23
CA ILE A 42 8.58 12.44 -8.77
C ILE A 42 9.79 12.82 -7.91
N ASP A 43 10.18 11.96 -6.96
CA ASP A 43 11.34 12.22 -6.09
C ASP A 43 12.64 12.34 -6.90
N LEU A 44 12.86 11.43 -7.86
CA LEU A 44 14.02 11.48 -8.75
C LEU A 44 14.02 12.73 -9.62
N ALA A 45 12.86 13.10 -10.19
CA ALA A 45 12.73 14.31 -11.00
C ALA A 45 13.03 15.60 -10.19
N GLN A 46 12.56 15.68 -8.94
CA GLN A 46 12.87 16.79 -8.03
C GLN A 46 14.37 16.87 -7.68
N ARG A 47 15.10 15.75 -7.79
CA ARG A 47 16.56 15.69 -7.61
C ARG A 47 17.35 15.90 -8.90
N GLY A 48 16.68 16.23 -10.00
CA GLY A 48 17.30 16.51 -11.30
C GLY A 48 17.56 15.31 -12.18
N LEU A 49 17.12 14.11 -11.80
CA LEU A 49 17.16 12.93 -12.68
C LEU A 49 15.94 12.91 -13.61
N LYS A 50 16.09 12.26 -14.76
CA LYS A 50 15.02 12.11 -15.75
C LYS A 50 14.68 10.63 -15.92
N PRO A 51 13.87 10.04 -15.02
CA PRO A 51 13.46 8.67 -15.18
C PRO A 51 12.48 8.52 -16.34
N VAL A 52 12.48 7.33 -16.99
CA VAL A 52 11.37 6.88 -17.80
C VAL A 52 10.47 5.99 -16.94
N LEU A 53 9.16 6.22 -16.97
CA LEU A 53 8.17 5.45 -16.22
C LEU A 53 7.26 4.71 -17.20
N LEU A 54 7.28 3.37 -17.15
CA LEU A 54 6.56 2.47 -18.05
C LEU A 54 5.39 1.84 -17.34
N ASP A 55 4.22 1.81 -17.98
CA ASP A 55 3.05 1.09 -17.46
C ASP A 55 2.33 0.34 -18.59
N ASP A 56 1.86 -0.86 -18.30
CA ASP A 56 1.14 -1.71 -19.26
C ASP A 56 -0.33 -1.30 -19.43
N SER A 57 -0.87 -0.52 -18.50
CA SER A 57 -2.23 0.03 -18.53
C SER A 57 -2.30 1.35 -19.33
N ASP A 58 -3.52 1.81 -19.55
CA ASP A 58 -3.85 3.14 -20.08
C ASP A 58 -4.74 3.94 -19.11
N ARG A 59 -4.89 3.47 -17.88
CA ARG A 59 -5.82 4.06 -16.91
C ARG A 59 -5.32 3.93 -15.49
N ILE A 60 -5.85 4.79 -14.64
CA ILE A 60 -5.76 4.63 -13.18
C ILE A 60 -6.42 3.31 -12.79
N GLY A 61 -5.81 2.58 -11.84
CA GLY A 61 -6.33 1.31 -11.38
C GLY A 61 -7.76 1.44 -10.86
N ASP A 62 -8.67 0.63 -11.40
CA ASP A 62 -10.04 0.54 -10.94
C ASP A 62 -10.12 -0.28 -9.65
N GLY A 63 -11.14 0.02 -8.86
CA GLY A 63 -11.42 -0.65 -7.60
C GLY A 63 -10.78 0.01 -6.39
N SER A 64 -11.35 -0.37 -5.26
CA SER A 64 -10.94 0.16 -3.97
C SER A 64 -9.84 -0.73 -3.38
N ARG A 65 -8.60 -0.27 -3.48
CA ARG A 65 -7.40 -0.95 -2.96
C ARG A 65 -6.99 -0.33 -1.62
N ALA A 66 -5.86 0.39 -1.60
CA ALA A 66 -5.47 1.15 -0.42
C ALA A 66 -6.38 2.36 -0.20
N ILE A 67 -6.71 2.61 1.07
CA ILE A 67 -7.49 3.79 1.47
C ILE A 67 -6.85 4.55 2.63
N CYS A 68 -6.11 3.89 3.51
CA CYS A 68 -5.57 4.51 4.72
C CYS A 68 -4.12 4.94 4.50
N PHE A 69 -3.87 6.24 4.45
CA PHE A 69 -2.52 6.80 4.31
C PHE A 69 -2.09 7.42 5.64
N ALA A 70 -0.97 6.90 6.17
CA ALA A 70 -0.46 7.25 7.48
C ALA A 70 0.36 8.55 7.45
N LYS A 71 0.54 9.15 8.62
CA LYS A 71 1.30 10.40 8.84
C LYS A 71 2.62 10.43 8.08
N ARG A 72 3.45 9.37 8.18
CA ARG A 72 4.75 9.34 7.46
C ARG A 72 4.59 9.38 5.94
N THR A 73 3.63 8.69 5.40
CA THR A 73 3.33 8.71 3.96
C THR A 73 2.85 10.10 3.52
N LEU A 74 2.04 10.76 4.35
CA LEU A 74 1.59 12.14 4.09
C LEU A 74 2.74 13.14 4.14
N GLU A 75 3.71 12.96 5.03
CA GLU A 75 4.95 13.75 5.07
C GLU A 75 5.79 13.58 3.79
N ILE A 76 5.87 12.34 3.28
CA ILE A 76 6.51 12.05 2.00
C ILE A 76 5.76 12.74 0.85
N PHE A 77 4.44 12.59 0.79
CA PHE A 77 3.60 13.25 -0.21
C PHE A 77 3.68 14.78 -0.15
N ASP A 78 3.86 15.36 1.05
CA ASP A 78 4.09 16.80 1.21
C ASP A 78 5.41 17.23 0.55
N ARG A 79 6.49 16.49 0.79
CA ARG A 79 7.79 16.73 0.15
C ARG A 79 7.71 16.57 -1.37
N LEU A 80 6.91 15.62 -1.86
CA LEU A 80 6.66 15.44 -3.31
C LEU A 80 5.74 16.53 -3.90
N GLY A 81 5.07 17.34 -3.05
CA GLY A 81 4.21 18.43 -3.47
C GLY A 81 2.78 18.02 -3.82
N VAL A 82 2.31 16.89 -3.29
CA VAL A 82 0.96 16.34 -3.56
C VAL A 82 0.07 16.19 -2.32
N ALA A 83 0.58 16.44 -1.11
CA ALA A 83 -0.20 16.25 0.12
C ALA A 83 -1.41 17.19 0.22
N LYS A 84 -1.28 18.46 -0.22
CA LYS A 84 -2.35 19.45 -0.07
C LYS A 84 -3.67 18.97 -0.69
N PRO A 85 -3.77 18.64 -1.99
CA PRO A 85 -5.01 18.15 -2.58
C PRO A 85 -5.49 16.82 -1.96
N MET A 86 -4.57 15.98 -1.48
CA MET A 86 -4.93 14.74 -0.78
C MET A 86 -5.60 15.00 0.57
N LEU A 87 -5.10 15.98 1.34
CA LEU A 87 -5.67 16.39 2.63
C LEU A 87 -7.02 17.08 2.45
N GLU A 88 -7.17 17.92 1.42
CA GLU A 88 -8.42 18.60 1.10
C GLU A 88 -9.53 17.62 0.66
N LYS A 89 -9.17 16.57 -0.07
CA LYS A 89 -10.12 15.54 -0.53
C LYS A 89 -10.36 14.44 0.50
N GLY A 90 -9.32 14.03 1.22
CA GLY A 90 -9.34 12.89 2.14
C GLY A 90 -10.11 13.16 3.42
N VAL A 91 -10.49 12.08 4.09
CA VAL A 91 -11.16 12.13 5.41
C VAL A 91 -10.11 11.83 6.48
N SER A 92 -9.75 12.85 7.28
CA SER A 92 -8.79 12.71 8.38
C SER A 92 -9.42 12.01 9.57
N TRP A 93 -8.67 11.09 10.19
CA TRP A 93 -9.09 10.39 11.40
C TRP A 93 -7.88 9.99 12.26
N GLN A 94 -8.11 9.83 13.55
CA GLN A 94 -7.08 9.37 14.50
C GLN A 94 -7.64 8.49 15.61
N VAL A 95 -8.95 8.49 15.82
CA VAL A 95 -9.61 7.69 16.87
C VAL A 95 -10.08 6.37 16.29
N GLY A 96 -9.76 5.29 17.01
CA GLY A 96 -10.32 3.97 16.72
C GLY A 96 -11.06 3.41 17.92
N LYS A 97 -12.09 2.59 17.66
CA LYS A 97 -12.88 1.87 18.66
C LYS A 97 -12.89 0.39 18.39
N VAL A 98 -12.80 -0.38 19.44
CA VAL A 98 -12.89 -1.84 19.41
C VAL A 98 -14.14 -2.28 20.14
N PHE A 99 -14.92 -3.12 19.48
CA PHE A 99 -16.18 -3.66 19.98
C PHE A 99 -16.10 -5.20 20.07
N GLN A 100 -16.86 -5.77 21.00
CA GLN A 100 -17.15 -7.20 21.06
C GLN A 100 -18.62 -7.40 21.32
N ALA A 101 -19.27 -8.25 20.53
CA ALA A 101 -20.69 -8.58 20.64
C ALA A 101 -21.63 -7.34 20.75
N GLY A 102 -21.23 -6.20 20.18
CA GLY A 102 -21.98 -4.95 20.21
C GLY A 102 -21.58 -3.96 21.30
N GLU A 103 -20.80 -4.37 22.31
CA GLU A 103 -20.29 -3.45 23.35
C GLU A 103 -18.95 -2.85 22.95
N CYS A 104 -18.76 -1.53 23.15
CA CYS A 104 -17.46 -0.89 22.99
C CYS A 104 -16.54 -1.28 24.16
N LEU A 105 -15.44 -1.98 23.87
CA LEU A 105 -14.47 -2.40 24.86
C LEU A 105 -13.55 -1.24 25.27
N TYR A 106 -13.02 -0.52 24.28
CA TYR A 106 -12.15 0.63 24.47
C TYR A 106 -12.02 1.44 23.18
N GLN A 107 -11.52 2.67 23.35
CA GLN A 107 -11.04 3.50 22.26
C GLN A 107 -9.55 3.78 22.40
N PHE A 108 -8.91 4.13 21.30
CA PHE A 108 -7.52 4.56 21.25
C PHE A 108 -7.38 5.77 20.33
N ASP A 109 -6.40 6.61 20.64
CA ASP A 109 -5.95 7.73 19.83
C ASP A 109 -4.57 7.39 19.27
N LEU A 110 -4.38 7.59 17.96
CA LEU A 110 -3.13 7.28 17.26
C LEU A 110 -2.14 8.43 17.25
N LEU A 111 -2.58 9.63 17.60
CA LEU A 111 -1.76 10.84 17.57
C LEU A 111 -2.25 11.82 18.65
N PRO A 112 -2.12 11.46 19.96
CA PRO A 112 -2.64 12.29 21.05
C PRO A 112 -1.87 13.60 21.25
N GLU A 113 -0.61 13.68 20.79
CA GLU A 113 0.21 14.88 20.92
C GLU A 113 -0.22 15.95 19.91
N PRO A 114 -0.31 17.22 20.32
CA PRO A 114 -0.63 18.33 19.42
C PRO A 114 0.58 18.78 18.58
N GLY A 115 0.32 19.62 17.57
CA GLY A 115 1.39 20.33 16.84
C GLY A 115 1.96 19.59 15.63
N HIS A 116 1.42 18.43 15.26
CA HIS A 116 1.81 17.74 14.04
C HIS A 116 1.28 18.44 12.79
N LYS A 117 2.13 18.56 11.75
CA LYS A 117 1.73 19.09 10.45
C LYS A 117 0.73 18.18 9.74
N MET A 118 0.93 16.86 9.85
CA MET A 118 0.10 15.85 9.19
C MET A 118 -0.76 15.12 10.22
N PRO A 119 -2.02 14.75 9.87
CA PRO A 119 -2.86 13.93 10.72
C PRO A 119 -2.29 12.52 10.87
N ALA A 120 -2.81 11.75 11.84
CA ALA A 120 -2.42 10.35 12.02
C ALA A 120 -2.67 9.55 10.75
N PHE A 121 -3.86 9.71 10.18
CA PHE A 121 -4.30 9.09 8.93
C PHE A 121 -5.24 9.98 8.14
N ILE A 122 -5.26 9.79 6.83
CA ILE A 122 -6.40 10.09 5.98
C ILE A 122 -6.92 8.82 5.34
N ASN A 123 -8.24 8.76 5.16
CA ASN A 123 -8.85 7.82 4.24
C ASN A 123 -9.08 8.52 2.90
N LEU A 124 -8.55 7.94 1.85
CA LEU A 124 -8.63 8.44 0.49
C LEU A 124 -8.50 7.26 -0.46
N GLN A 125 -9.42 7.08 -1.39
CA GLN A 125 -9.35 5.99 -2.35
C GLN A 125 -8.07 6.11 -3.19
N GLN A 126 -7.41 4.98 -3.47
CA GLN A 126 -6.13 4.93 -4.16
C GLN A 126 -6.16 5.64 -5.52
N PHE A 127 -7.27 5.58 -6.25
CA PHE A 127 -7.39 6.24 -7.56
C PHE A 127 -7.24 7.77 -7.47
N HIS A 128 -7.68 8.42 -6.39
CA HIS A 128 -7.43 9.85 -6.16
C HIS A 128 -5.94 10.10 -5.92
N VAL A 129 -5.28 9.24 -5.12
CA VAL A 129 -3.84 9.33 -4.86
C VAL A 129 -3.06 9.21 -6.18
N GLU A 130 -3.38 8.20 -6.99
CA GLU A 130 -2.76 8.01 -8.30
C GLU A 130 -2.98 9.23 -9.20
N LYS A 131 -4.21 9.78 -9.25
CA LYS A 131 -4.51 10.97 -10.05
C LYS A 131 -3.64 12.17 -9.64
N PHE A 132 -3.53 12.47 -8.35
CA PHE A 132 -2.71 13.58 -7.87
C PHE A 132 -1.22 13.37 -8.15
N LEU A 133 -0.73 12.13 -8.03
CA LEU A 133 0.65 11.78 -8.38
C LEU A 133 0.90 11.91 -9.89
N ILE A 134 -0.01 11.45 -10.74
CA ILE A 134 0.08 11.58 -12.20
C ILE A 134 0.12 13.05 -12.62
N ASP A 135 -0.79 13.87 -12.06
CA ASP A 135 -0.81 15.31 -12.36
C ASP A 135 0.51 15.97 -12.00
N ARG A 136 1.09 15.58 -10.86
CA ARG A 136 2.39 16.08 -10.43
C ARG A 136 3.52 15.60 -11.34
N ALA A 137 3.52 14.32 -11.73
CA ALA A 137 4.50 13.75 -12.64
C ALA A 137 4.48 14.46 -14.00
N GLN A 138 3.29 14.73 -14.54
CA GLN A 138 3.09 15.48 -15.78
C GLN A 138 3.59 16.93 -15.64
N ALA A 139 3.29 17.59 -14.52
CA ALA A 139 3.76 18.96 -14.26
C ALA A 139 5.30 19.06 -14.15
N LEU A 140 5.98 17.98 -13.77
CA LEU A 140 7.44 17.88 -13.75
C LEU A 140 8.03 17.44 -15.10
N GLY A 141 7.21 17.13 -16.10
CA GLY A 141 7.67 16.66 -17.40
C GLY A 141 8.32 15.28 -17.38
N ILE A 142 7.89 14.41 -16.48
CA ILE A 142 8.38 13.02 -16.41
C ILE A 142 7.90 12.26 -17.67
N ASP A 143 8.80 11.49 -18.28
CA ASP A 143 8.49 10.61 -19.41
C ASP A 143 7.66 9.41 -18.93
N LEU A 144 6.34 9.58 -18.93
CA LEU A 144 5.36 8.58 -18.50
C LEU A 144 4.73 7.92 -19.73
N ARG A 145 4.99 6.64 -19.91
CA ARG A 145 4.61 5.86 -21.09
C ARG A 145 3.55 4.82 -20.77
N TRP A 146 2.33 5.10 -21.15
CA TRP A 146 1.18 4.19 -21.03
C TRP A 146 1.17 3.15 -22.15
N LYS A 147 0.64 1.95 -21.89
CA LYS A 147 0.65 0.80 -22.79
C LYS A 147 2.04 0.39 -23.26
N ASN A 148 3.01 0.53 -22.38
CA ASN A 148 4.38 0.09 -22.57
C ASN A 148 4.65 -1.07 -21.63
N ARG A 149 4.33 -2.30 -22.05
CA ARG A 149 4.45 -3.52 -21.27
C ARG A 149 5.85 -4.10 -21.38
N VAL A 150 6.58 -4.16 -20.29
CA VAL A 150 7.84 -4.88 -20.23
C VAL A 150 7.56 -6.38 -20.34
N VAL A 151 8.20 -7.04 -21.30
CA VAL A 151 8.01 -8.47 -21.62
C VAL A 151 9.26 -9.30 -21.48
N ALA A 152 10.44 -8.67 -21.40
CA ALA A 152 11.69 -9.31 -21.06
C ALA A 152 12.64 -8.32 -20.40
N VAL A 153 13.54 -8.83 -19.58
CA VAL A 153 14.61 -8.09 -18.94
C VAL A 153 15.92 -8.91 -19.04
N ASP A 154 16.95 -8.27 -19.58
CA ASP A 154 18.32 -8.79 -19.53
C ASP A 154 19.10 -7.94 -18.52
N ASN A 155 19.43 -8.53 -17.38
CA ASN A 155 19.99 -7.84 -16.22
C ASN A 155 21.49 -8.12 -16.13
N ASN A 156 22.30 -7.15 -16.47
CA ASN A 156 23.74 -7.21 -16.45
C ASN A 156 24.32 -6.39 -15.28
N ARG A 157 25.63 -6.49 -15.05
CA ARG A 157 26.31 -5.73 -13.98
C ARG A 157 26.36 -4.22 -14.26
N ASP A 158 26.39 -3.85 -15.55
CA ASP A 158 26.60 -2.48 -16.00
C ASP A 158 25.29 -1.80 -16.43
N GLY A 159 24.14 -2.43 -16.16
CA GLY A 159 22.82 -1.95 -16.52
C GLY A 159 21.84 -3.07 -16.85
N ALA A 160 20.65 -2.72 -17.28
CA ALA A 160 19.65 -3.67 -17.75
C ALA A 160 19.05 -3.24 -19.08
N ARG A 161 18.72 -4.22 -19.93
CA ARG A 161 17.97 -4.01 -21.16
C ARG A 161 16.56 -4.54 -21.00
N LEU A 162 15.59 -3.72 -21.36
CA LEU A 162 14.16 -4.04 -21.31
C LEU A 162 13.62 -4.19 -22.72
N SER A 163 12.92 -5.30 -23.00
CA SER A 163 12.09 -5.45 -24.20
C SER A 163 10.66 -5.02 -23.85
N ILE A 164 10.11 -4.12 -24.63
CA ILE A 164 8.83 -3.48 -24.36
C ILE A 164 7.87 -3.72 -25.51
N GLU A 165 6.65 -4.14 -25.20
CA GLU A 165 5.56 -4.32 -26.14
C GLU A 165 4.57 -3.16 -26.04
N THR A 166 4.20 -2.62 -27.20
CA THR A 166 3.27 -1.50 -27.32
C THR A 166 2.24 -1.78 -28.43
N PRO A 167 1.18 -0.97 -28.57
CA PRO A 167 0.25 -1.08 -29.70
C PRO A 167 0.92 -0.97 -31.09
N ASP A 168 2.05 -0.26 -31.18
CA ASP A 168 2.79 -0.05 -32.43
C ASP A 168 3.91 -1.08 -32.67
N GLY A 169 4.00 -2.11 -31.84
CA GLY A 169 5.03 -3.15 -31.91
C GLY A 169 6.02 -3.10 -30.76
N ARG A 170 7.14 -3.80 -30.91
CA ARG A 170 8.17 -3.95 -29.87
C ARG A 170 9.34 -3.02 -30.11
N TYR A 171 9.95 -2.59 -29.01
CA TYR A 171 11.20 -1.87 -28.99
C TYR A 171 12.02 -2.27 -27.74
N GLU A 172 13.27 -1.86 -27.70
CA GLU A 172 14.15 -2.05 -26.55
C GLU A 172 14.65 -0.71 -26.03
N LEU A 173 14.89 -0.66 -24.71
CA LEU A 173 15.65 0.41 -24.07
C LEU A 173 16.66 -0.18 -23.10
N GLU A 174 17.70 0.58 -22.80
CA GLU A 174 18.67 0.29 -21.76
C GLU A 174 18.51 1.26 -20.61
N ALA A 175 18.85 0.80 -19.40
CA ALA A 175 18.87 1.64 -18.22
C ALA A 175 20.04 1.26 -17.30
N ASP A 176 20.69 2.27 -16.69
CA ASP A 176 21.70 2.01 -15.67
C ASP A 176 21.08 1.31 -14.46
N HIS A 177 19.86 1.72 -14.09
CA HIS A 177 19.05 1.04 -13.07
C HIS A 177 17.60 0.87 -13.52
N VAL A 178 17.01 -0.28 -13.19
CA VAL A 178 15.59 -0.55 -13.36
C VAL A 178 14.94 -0.70 -11.99
N VAL A 179 13.85 0.00 -11.75
CA VAL A 179 13.07 -0.17 -10.51
C VAL A 179 11.73 -0.81 -10.81
N ALA A 180 11.53 -2.04 -10.34
CA ALA A 180 10.29 -2.79 -10.48
C ALA A 180 9.30 -2.35 -9.40
N CYS A 181 8.28 -1.60 -9.80
CA CYS A 181 7.11 -1.16 -9.02
C CYS A 181 5.81 -1.75 -9.59
N ASP A 182 5.90 -2.88 -10.26
CA ASP A 182 4.88 -3.55 -11.08
C ASP A 182 3.88 -4.39 -10.25
N GLY A 183 3.85 -4.15 -8.95
CA GLY A 183 2.79 -4.56 -8.03
C GLY A 183 2.82 -6.03 -7.62
N ALA A 184 1.71 -6.46 -7.02
CA ALA A 184 1.60 -7.74 -6.33
C ALA A 184 1.87 -8.96 -7.22
N ARG A 185 1.53 -8.89 -8.50
CA ARG A 185 1.72 -9.95 -9.49
C ARG A 185 2.95 -9.74 -10.37
N SER A 186 3.93 -9.02 -9.91
CA SER A 186 5.12 -8.56 -10.62
C SER A 186 5.59 -9.52 -11.74
N PRO A 187 5.43 -9.15 -13.02
CA PRO A 187 6.05 -9.87 -14.12
C PRO A 187 7.59 -9.84 -14.03
N MET A 188 8.16 -8.75 -13.52
CA MET A 188 9.61 -8.61 -13.35
C MET A 188 10.19 -9.69 -12.42
N ARG A 189 9.49 -10.04 -11.32
CA ARG A 189 9.90 -11.18 -10.46
C ARG A 189 9.95 -12.48 -11.24
N THR A 190 8.93 -12.73 -12.07
CA THR A 190 8.82 -13.95 -12.88
C THR A 190 9.90 -13.99 -13.97
N MET A 191 10.18 -12.87 -14.63
CA MET A 191 11.20 -12.78 -15.67
C MET A 191 12.62 -13.06 -15.14
N LEU A 192 12.86 -12.71 -13.85
CA LEU A 192 14.14 -12.93 -13.18
C LEU A 192 14.17 -14.24 -12.35
N ASP A 193 13.14 -15.08 -12.45
CA ASP A 193 13.00 -16.34 -11.71
C ASP A 193 13.23 -16.19 -10.19
N LEU A 194 12.67 -15.13 -9.59
CA LEU A 194 12.88 -14.80 -8.19
C LEU A 194 11.83 -15.45 -7.29
N SER A 195 12.30 -16.12 -6.24
CA SER A 195 11.45 -16.69 -5.20
C SER A 195 10.78 -15.62 -4.36
N PHE A 196 9.48 -15.77 -4.10
CA PHE A 196 8.69 -14.89 -3.27
C PHE A 196 8.21 -15.65 -2.04
N ALA A 197 8.97 -15.53 -0.95
CA ALA A 197 8.81 -16.36 0.25
C ALA A 197 7.84 -15.74 1.26
N GLY A 198 7.10 -16.58 1.99
CA GLY A 198 6.19 -16.18 3.05
C GLY A 198 4.90 -17.00 3.05
N GLU A 199 3.86 -16.46 3.68
CA GLU A 199 2.59 -17.13 3.94
C GLU A 199 1.46 -16.55 3.08
N ILE A 200 0.58 -17.44 2.60
CA ILE A 200 -0.71 -17.10 2.01
C ILE A 200 -1.78 -17.55 3.00
N PHE A 201 -2.62 -16.62 3.41
CA PHE A 201 -3.71 -16.90 4.35
C PHE A 201 -4.94 -17.41 3.61
N ASP A 202 -5.63 -18.37 4.22
CA ASP A 202 -6.92 -18.87 3.71
C ASP A 202 -8.07 -17.90 4.04
N ASP A 203 -7.82 -16.96 4.94
CA ASP A 203 -8.82 -15.99 5.36
C ASP A 203 -9.26 -15.09 4.21
N GLN A 204 -10.57 -14.93 4.11
CA GLN A 204 -11.22 -14.10 3.11
C GLN A 204 -11.96 -12.95 3.78
N PHE A 205 -11.87 -11.78 3.16
CA PHE A 205 -12.65 -10.61 3.57
C PHE A 205 -13.41 -10.04 2.38
N LEU A 206 -14.71 -9.90 2.55
CA LEU A 206 -15.57 -9.17 1.65
C LEU A 206 -15.40 -7.69 1.99
N ILE A 207 -15.01 -6.90 1.00
CA ILE A 207 -14.88 -5.45 1.08
C ILE A 207 -16.00 -4.84 0.28
N ALA A 208 -16.86 -4.09 0.95
CA ALA A 208 -17.96 -3.36 0.32
C ALA A 208 -17.76 -1.84 0.56
N ASP A 209 -17.70 -1.09 -0.53
CA ASP A 209 -17.82 0.36 -0.48
C ASP A 209 -19.28 0.72 -0.75
N VAL A 210 -19.92 1.43 0.19
CA VAL A 210 -21.31 1.81 0.12
C VAL A 210 -21.45 3.34 0.21
N ARG A 211 -22.30 3.90 -0.62
CA ARG A 211 -22.69 5.31 -0.53
C ARG A 211 -23.89 5.42 0.41
N MET A 212 -23.74 6.16 1.48
CA MET A 212 -24.83 6.40 2.44
C MET A 212 -24.63 7.68 3.22
N GLN A 213 -25.73 8.31 3.61
CA GLN A 213 -25.75 9.33 4.65
C GLN A 213 -25.83 8.62 6.00
N ALA A 214 -24.78 8.70 6.80
CA ALA A 214 -24.73 8.01 8.08
C ALA A 214 -24.24 8.94 9.19
N ALA A 215 -24.84 8.78 10.37
CA ALA A 215 -24.48 9.54 11.58
C ALA A 215 -23.27 8.97 12.33
N PHE A 216 -22.54 8.01 11.75
CA PHE A 216 -21.32 7.51 12.37
C PHE A 216 -20.24 8.60 12.44
N PRO A 217 -19.51 8.70 13.55
CA PRO A 217 -18.39 9.63 13.63
C PRO A 217 -17.25 9.21 12.68
N VAL A 218 -16.36 10.15 12.36
CA VAL A 218 -15.18 9.91 11.54
C VAL A 218 -14.11 9.20 12.37
N GLU A 219 -14.31 7.91 12.56
CA GLU A 219 -13.49 7.02 13.37
C GLU A 219 -13.29 5.69 12.64
N ARG A 220 -12.33 4.89 13.12
CA ARG A 220 -12.18 3.50 12.69
C ARG A 220 -12.85 2.58 13.70
N TRP A 221 -13.90 1.87 13.30
CA TRP A 221 -14.58 0.92 14.16
C TRP A 221 -14.28 -0.50 13.76
N PHE A 222 -13.88 -1.31 14.75
CA PHE A 222 -13.58 -2.73 14.57
C PHE A 222 -14.42 -3.57 15.54
N TRP A 223 -15.14 -4.53 15.01
CA TRP A 223 -15.96 -5.44 15.79
C TRP A 223 -15.41 -6.86 15.73
N PHE A 224 -15.38 -7.51 16.90
CA PHE A 224 -15.25 -8.93 17.07
C PHE A 224 -16.61 -9.50 17.40
N ASP A 225 -17.07 -10.52 16.63
CA ASP A 225 -18.33 -11.23 16.85
C ASP A 225 -19.55 -10.30 17.04
N PRO A 226 -19.82 -9.36 16.12
CA PRO A 226 -20.98 -8.49 16.26
C PRO A 226 -22.29 -9.27 16.01
N PRO A 227 -23.42 -8.87 16.64
CA PRO A 227 -24.71 -9.57 16.46
C PRO A 227 -25.18 -9.64 15.00
N PHE A 228 -24.81 -8.65 14.18
CA PHE A 228 -25.17 -8.60 12.77
C PHE A 228 -24.29 -9.49 11.87
N HIS A 229 -23.12 -9.98 12.39
CA HIS A 229 -22.16 -10.82 11.67
C HIS A 229 -21.47 -11.80 12.63
N SER A 230 -22.28 -12.69 13.23
CA SER A 230 -21.88 -13.57 14.32
C SER A 230 -20.74 -14.51 13.95
N GLY A 231 -19.81 -14.73 14.88
CA GLY A 231 -18.63 -15.59 14.73
C GLY A 231 -17.49 -14.99 13.93
N GLN A 232 -17.68 -13.84 13.33
CA GLN A 232 -16.75 -13.20 12.41
C GLN A 232 -16.37 -11.77 12.88
N SER A 233 -15.47 -11.11 12.20
CA SER A 233 -15.10 -9.72 12.47
C SER A 233 -15.62 -8.77 11.39
N CYS A 234 -15.76 -7.51 11.75
CA CYS A 234 -16.19 -6.45 10.85
C CYS A 234 -15.40 -5.17 11.10
N LEU A 235 -15.18 -4.39 10.05
CA LEU A 235 -14.50 -3.11 10.10
C LEU A 235 -15.30 -2.06 9.35
N LEU A 236 -15.33 -0.83 9.86
CA LEU A 236 -16.00 0.32 9.24
C LEU A 236 -15.05 1.52 9.15
N HIS A 237 -15.00 2.12 7.95
CA HIS A 237 -14.25 3.35 7.68
C HIS A 237 -15.07 4.32 6.85
N LYS A 238 -15.02 5.60 7.18
CA LYS A 238 -15.49 6.68 6.31
C LYS A 238 -14.43 7.00 5.24
N GLN A 239 -14.88 7.22 4.01
CA GLN A 239 -14.10 7.72 2.88
C GLN A 239 -14.72 9.03 2.36
N PRO A 240 -14.07 9.76 1.43
CA PRO A 240 -14.69 10.88 0.73
C PRO A 240 -15.99 10.51 0.01
N ASP A 241 -16.77 11.52 -0.36
CA ASP A 241 -17.97 11.42 -1.22
C ASP A 241 -19.08 10.54 -0.63
N ASP A 242 -19.26 10.61 0.70
CA ASP A 242 -20.24 9.82 1.47
C ASP A 242 -20.09 8.29 1.29
N ILE A 243 -18.91 7.87 0.88
CA ILE A 243 -18.57 6.45 0.79
C ILE A 243 -18.12 5.93 2.16
N TRP A 244 -18.61 4.76 2.52
CA TRP A 244 -18.21 4.01 3.68
C TRP A 244 -17.71 2.64 3.27
N ARG A 245 -16.53 2.27 3.74
CA ARG A 245 -15.99 0.92 3.57
C ARG A 245 -16.38 0.04 4.72
N ILE A 246 -16.95 -1.09 4.39
CA ILE A 246 -17.32 -2.16 5.31
C ILE A 246 -16.53 -3.40 4.91
N ASP A 247 -15.66 -3.87 5.80
CA ASP A 247 -14.90 -5.11 5.59
C ASP A 247 -15.52 -6.20 6.48
N LEU A 248 -16.03 -7.26 5.87
CA LEU A 248 -16.66 -8.40 6.54
C LEU A 248 -15.78 -9.63 6.40
N GLN A 249 -15.30 -10.18 7.51
CA GLN A 249 -14.63 -11.47 7.51
C GLN A 249 -15.58 -12.55 6.99
N LEU A 250 -15.09 -13.44 6.13
CA LEU A 250 -15.85 -14.58 5.63
C LEU A 250 -15.27 -15.88 6.21
N SER A 251 -16.05 -16.96 6.14
CA SER A 251 -15.51 -18.30 6.39
C SER A 251 -14.42 -18.64 5.38
N PRO A 252 -13.35 -19.35 5.78
CA PRO A 252 -12.33 -19.81 4.84
C PRO A 252 -12.90 -20.64 3.66
N ASP A 253 -14.00 -21.36 3.90
CA ASP A 253 -14.69 -22.19 2.90
C ASP A 253 -15.71 -21.42 2.08
N ALA A 254 -15.84 -20.10 2.25
CA ALA A 254 -16.84 -19.30 1.55
C ALA A 254 -16.55 -19.26 0.04
N ASP A 255 -17.60 -19.47 -0.76
CA ASP A 255 -17.54 -19.30 -2.21
C ASP A 255 -17.47 -17.82 -2.57
N ALA A 256 -16.30 -17.36 -3.00
CA ALA A 256 -16.04 -15.97 -3.32
C ALA A 256 -16.99 -15.41 -4.42
N GLU A 257 -17.37 -16.24 -5.40
CA GLU A 257 -18.29 -15.81 -6.47
C GLU A 257 -19.71 -15.59 -5.95
N HIS A 258 -20.16 -16.47 -5.05
CA HIS A 258 -21.45 -16.33 -4.38
C HIS A 258 -21.46 -15.13 -3.43
N GLU A 259 -20.42 -15.02 -2.58
CA GLU A 259 -20.35 -14.05 -1.50
C GLU A 259 -20.31 -12.59 -2.00
N ARG A 260 -19.77 -12.32 -3.18
CA ARG A 260 -19.72 -10.97 -3.77
C ARG A 260 -20.99 -10.55 -4.50
N GLN A 261 -21.98 -11.42 -4.64
CA GLN A 261 -23.21 -11.06 -5.32
C GLN A 261 -23.99 -10.00 -4.52
N PRO A 262 -24.53 -8.95 -5.16
CA PRO A 262 -25.30 -7.92 -4.47
C PRO A 262 -26.47 -8.47 -3.64
N ALA A 263 -27.10 -9.54 -4.10
CA ALA A 263 -28.19 -10.21 -3.39
C ALA A 263 -27.75 -10.85 -2.07
N VAL A 264 -26.46 -11.18 -1.91
CA VAL A 264 -25.87 -11.75 -0.69
C VAL A 264 -25.31 -10.66 0.20
N VAL A 265 -24.64 -9.65 -0.40
CA VAL A 265 -23.98 -8.55 0.32
C VAL A 265 -25.00 -7.61 0.96
N ARG A 266 -26.02 -7.18 0.19
CA ARG A 266 -26.99 -6.18 0.63
C ARG A 266 -27.68 -6.54 1.95
N PRO A 267 -28.23 -7.75 2.16
CA PRO A 267 -28.86 -8.11 3.43
C PRO A 267 -27.90 -8.13 4.63
N ARG A 268 -26.60 -8.37 4.41
CA ARG A 268 -25.58 -8.30 5.49
C ARG A 268 -25.37 -6.86 5.96
N ILE A 269 -25.26 -5.95 4.99
CA ILE A 269 -25.09 -4.53 5.28
C ILE A 269 -26.36 -3.95 5.92
N GLU A 270 -27.56 -4.33 5.44
CA GLU A 270 -28.83 -3.94 6.03
C GLU A 270 -28.93 -4.35 7.52
N ARG A 271 -28.49 -5.58 7.85
CA ARG A 271 -28.45 -6.02 9.25
C ARG A 271 -27.49 -5.20 10.11
N MET A 272 -26.33 -4.78 9.54
CA MET A 272 -25.36 -3.93 10.23
C MET A 272 -25.91 -2.53 10.48
N LEU A 273 -26.54 -1.94 9.46
CA LEU A 273 -27.00 -0.55 9.49
C LEU A 273 -28.36 -0.39 10.14
N GLY A 274 -29.21 -1.44 10.13
CA GLY A 274 -30.59 -1.37 10.57
C GLY A 274 -31.55 -0.72 9.56
N HIS A 275 -31.10 -0.42 8.35
CA HIS A 275 -31.88 0.16 7.25
C HIS A 275 -31.32 -0.25 5.89
N ALA A 276 -32.10 -0.04 4.82
CA ALA A 276 -31.74 -0.37 3.43
C ALA A 276 -31.37 0.86 2.58
N ASP A 277 -31.27 2.03 3.20
CA ASP A 277 -30.98 3.31 2.51
C ASP A 277 -29.46 3.48 2.28
N PHE A 278 -28.96 2.77 1.28
CA PHE A 278 -27.60 2.85 0.79
C PHE A 278 -27.47 2.29 -0.63
N GLU A 279 -26.43 2.70 -1.34
CA GLU A 279 -26.04 2.17 -2.66
C GLU A 279 -24.73 1.40 -2.56
N LEU A 280 -24.67 0.21 -3.19
CA LEU A 280 -23.41 -0.53 -3.34
C LEU A 280 -22.61 0.08 -4.49
N GLU A 281 -21.46 0.65 -4.18
CA GLU A 281 -20.52 1.22 -5.16
C GLU A 281 -19.51 0.19 -5.66
N TRP A 282 -18.98 -0.62 -4.73
CA TRP A 282 -17.94 -1.60 -5.03
C TRP A 282 -18.04 -2.78 -4.10
N VAL A 283 -17.79 -3.98 -4.64
CA VAL A 283 -17.67 -5.22 -3.86
C VAL A 283 -16.51 -6.03 -4.38
N SER A 284 -15.65 -6.47 -3.48
CA SER A 284 -14.53 -7.36 -3.80
C SER A 284 -14.27 -8.33 -2.65
N ILE A 285 -13.57 -9.43 -2.94
CA ILE A 285 -13.08 -10.36 -1.92
C ILE A 285 -11.56 -10.40 -2.00
N TYR A 286 -10.94 -10.24 -0.84
CA TYR A 286 -9.49 -10.29 -0.68
C TYR A 286 -9.07 -11.54 0.06
N ARG A 287 -8.02 -12.19 -0.45
CA ARG A 287 -7.18 -13.15 0.25
C ARG A 287 -5.85 -12.50 0.54
N PHE A 288 -5.34 -12.71 1.74
CA PHE A 288 -4.15 -12.03 2.21
C PHE A 288 -2.89 -12.85 1.98
N GLN A 289 -1.78 -12.15 1.80
CA GLN A 289 -0.46 -12.74 1.73
C GLN A 289 0.51 -11.86 2.52
N CYS A 290 1.41 -12.51 3.25
CA CYS A 290 2.55 -11.87 3.90
C CYS A 290 3.82 -12.51 3.33
N ARG A 291 4.37 -11.90 2.30
CA ARG A 291 5.48 -12.48 1.50
C ARG A 291 6.46 -11.38 1.10
N ARG A 292 7.72 -11.74 0.93
CA ARG A 292 8.73 -10.85 0.35
C ARG A 292 9.79 -11.57 -0.47
N LEU A 293 10.51 -10.82 -1.29
CA LEU A 293 11.79 -11.24 -1.85
C LEU A 293 12.83 -11.37 -0.73
N GLN A 294 13.78 -12.26 -0.90
CA GLN A 294 14.91 -12.41 0.03
C GLN A 294 15.77 -11.14 0.04
N THR A 295 16.05 -10.61 -1.14
CA THR A 295 16.75 -9.34 -1.37
C THR A 295 15.92 -8.48 -2.33
N PHE A 296 15.98 -7.15 -2.20
CA PHE A 296 15.24 -6.21 -3.06
C PHE A 296 16.11 -5.71 -4.20
N ARG A 297 17.41 -6.00 -4.18
CA ARG A 297 18.33 -5.62 -5.23
C ARG A 297 18.94 -6.84 -5.92
N HIS A 298 18.83 -6.92 -7.23
CA HIS A 298 19.37 -7.95 -8.10
C HIS A 298 20.15 -7.30 -9.24
N GLY A 299 21.44 -7.07 -9.03
CA GLY A 299 22.27 -6.35 -10.01
C GLY A 299 21.78 -4.92 -10.22
N SER A 300 21.41 -4.58 -11.44
CA SER A 300 20.84 -3.28 -11.81
C SER A 300 19.32 -3.18 -11.60
N VAL A 301 18.64 -4.29 -11.28
CA VAL A 301 17.21 -4.31 -11.02
C VAL A 301 16.95 -4.24 -9.53
N ILE A 302 16.09 -3.27 -9.12
CA ILE A 302 15.70 -3.03 -7.74
C ILE A 302 14.18 -3.16 -7.64
N PHE A 303 13.67 -3.79 -6.58
CA PHE A 303 12.24 -3.98 -6.35
C PHE A 303 11.73 -3.06 -5.24
N ALA A 304 10.53 -2.51 -5.41
CA ALA A 304 9.86 -1.65 -4.42
C ALA A 304 8.35 -1.90 -4.38
N GLY A 305 7.75 -1.64 -3.21
CA GLY A 305 6.32 -1.86 -2.97
C GLY A 305 5.91 -3.32 -3.07
N ASP A 306 4.69 -3.58 -3.55
CA ASP A 306 4.13 -4.94 -3.62
C ASP A 306 4.94 -5.88 -4.54
N ALA A 307 5.78 -5.35 -5.42
CA ALA A 307 6.73 -6.12 -6.20
C ALA A 307 7.84 -6.72 -5.32
N ALA A 308 8.23 -6.05 -4.25
CA ALA A 308 9.24 -6.49 -3.29
C ALA A 308 8.65 -7.24 -2.10
N HIS A 309 7.53 -6.76 -1.54
CA HIS A 309 6.90 -7.31 -0.34
C HIS A 309 5.39 -7.07 -0.31
N GLN A 310 4.66 -8.02 0.24
CA GLN A 310 3.22 -7.96 0.45
C GLN A 310 2.88 -8.23 1.91
N VAL A 311 1.86 -7.56 2.41
CA VAL A 311 1.37 -7.73 3.78
C VAL A 311 -0.16 -7.77 3.78
N SER A 312 -0.75 -8.32 4.83
CA SER A 312 -2.19 -8.26 5.03
C SER A 312 -2.64 -6.80 5.22
N PRO A 313 -3.91 -6.44 4.93
CA PRO A 313 -4.39 -5.06 5.05
C PRO A 313 -4.48 -4.57 6.50
N PHE A 314 -4.40 -5.49 7.47
CA PHE A 314 -4.50 -5.13 8.88
C PHE A 314 -3.27 -4.32 9.33
N GLY A 315 -3.54 -3.10 9.78
CA GLY A 315 -2.52 -2.13 10.15
C GLY A 315 -2.19 -1.11 9.06
N ALA A 316 -2.84 -1.17 7.89
CA ALA A 316 -2.66 -0.22 6.78
C ALA A 316 -1.18 -0.07 6.35
N ARG A 317 -0.45 -1.21 6.21
CA ARG A 317 1.02 -1.18 6.03
C ARG A 317 1.46 -1.20 4.57
N GLY A 318 0.77 -1.93 3.67
CA GLY A 318 1.25 -2.21 2.31
C GLY A 318 1.59 -0.96 1.51
N ALA A 319 0.60 -0.16 1.11
CA ALA A 319 0.83 1.05 0.33
C ALA A 319 1.74 2.06 1.06
N ASN A 320 1.58 2.18 2.39
CA ASN A 320 2.41 3.08 3.21
C ASN A 320 3.88 2.65 3.20
N SER A 321 4.16 1.36 3.31
CA SER A 321 5.53 0.83 3.22
C SER A 321 6.10 1.01 1.81
N GLY A 322 5.32 0.77 0.76
CA GLY A 322 5.78 0.97 -0.62
C GLY A 322 6.15 2.42 -0.93
N VAL A 323 5.40 3.40 -0.42
CA VAL A 323 5.79 4.82 -0.56
C VAL A 323 7.07 5.13 0.24
N GLN A 324 7.27 4.49 1.39
CA GLN A 324 8.52 4.60 2.14
C GLN A 324 9.70 3.93 1.43
N ASP A 325 9.47 2.88 0.61
CA ASP A 325 10.52 2.32 -0.26
C ASP A 325 10.98 3.37 -1.26
N ALA A 326 10.03 4.03 -1.93
CA ALA A 326 10.34 5.10 -2.88
C ALA A 326 11.11 6.26 -2.22
N ASP A 327 10.71 6.68 -1.02
CA ASP A 327 11.39 7.72 -0.21
C ASP A 327 12.82 7.32 0.16
N ASN A 328 13.02 6.07 0.56
CA ASN A 328 14.34 5.54 0.93
C ASN A 328 15.27 5.37 -0.28
N LEU A 329 14.72 4.90 -1.41
CA LEU A 329 15.48 4.63 -2.62
C LEU A 329 15.84 5.91 -3.40
N GLY A 330 14.93 6.87 -3.49
CA GLY A 330 15.05 8.01 -4.41
C GLY A 330 16.30 8.84 -4.18
N TRP A 331 16.61 9.22 -2.94
CA TRP A 331 17.81 10.00 -2.64
C TRP A 331 19.11 9.18 -2.82
N LYS A 332 19.08 7.88 -2.55
CA LYS A 332 20.23 6.97 -2.73
C LYS A 332 20.57 6.81 -4.21
N LEU A 333 19.57 6.55 -5.05
CA LEU A 333 19.74 6.52 -6.50
C LEU A 333 20.27 7.87 -7.02
N ALA A 334 19.73 9.00 -6.56
CA ALA A 334 20.18 10.30 -7.02
C ALA A 334 21.67 10.56 -6.69
N LEU A 335 22.13 10.18 -5.50
CA LEU A 335 23.53 10.31 -5.12
C LEU A 335 24.45 9.38 -5.92
N VAL A 336 24.03 8.14 -6.17
CA VAL A 336 24.79 7.19 -6.98
C VAL A 336 24.87 7.66 -8.44
N MET A 337 23.74 8.04 -9.04
CA MET A 337 23.67 8.49 -10.43
C MET A 337 24.42 9.80 -10.69
N SER A 338 24.54 10.67 -9.68
CA SER A 338 25.35 11.88 -9.78
C SER A 338 26.85 11.66 -9.53
N GLY A 339 27.25 10.43 -9.19
CA GLY A 339 28.62 10.10 -8.80
C GLY A 339 29.04 10.63 -7.42
N ALA A 340 28.09 11.19 -6.65
CA ALA A 340 28.36 11.72 -5.30
C ALA A 340 28.51 10.59 -4.26
N SER A 341 28.06 9.40 -4.55
CA SER A 341 28.20 8.22 -3.70
C SER A 341 28.49 6.97 -4.55
N PRO A 342 29.24 6.00 -4.01
CA PRO A 342 29.45 4.74 -4.70
C PRO A 342 28.15 3.92 -4.75
N ASP A 343 28.06 3.03 -5.72
CA ASP A 343 26.93 2.11 -5.91
C ASP A 343 26.60 1.26 -4.67
N LEU A 344 27.61 1.03 -3.81
CA LEU A 344 27.44 0.36 -2.52
C LEU A 344 26.36 1.00 -1.63
N LEU A 345 26.07 2.31 -1.79
CA LEU A 345 24.99 2.98 -1.07
C LEU A 345 23.63 2.29 -1.27
N LEU A 346 23.39 1.72 -2.47
CA LEU A 346 22.13 1.02 -2.75
C LEU A 346 21.97 -0.29 -1.98
N THR A 347 23.05 -0.85 -1.43
CA THR A 347 22.97 -2.00 -0.52
C THR A 347 22.27 -1.64 0.79
N SER A 348 22.38 -0.37 1.22
CA SER A 348 21.64 0.08 2.40
C SER A 348 20.13 0.16 2.17
N TYR A 349 19.67 0.40 0.93
CA TYR A 349 18.26 0.27 0.59
C TYR A 349 17.76 -1.15 0.82
N ASP A 350 18.49 -2.13 0.28
CA ASP A 350 18.14 -3.54 0.43
C ASP A 350 18.04 -3.94 1.90
N SER A 351 19.05 -3.63 2.71
CA SER A 351 19.07 -4.00 4.14
C SER A 351 17.98 -3.31 4.94
N GLU A 352 17.82 -1.99 4.80
CA GLU A 352 16.85 -1.19 5.55
C GLU A 352 15.40 -1.56 5.18
N ARG A 353 15.12 -1.75 3.88
CA ARG A 353 13.75 -2.03 3.45
C ARG A 353 13.37 -3.51 3.62
N SER A 354 14.32 -4.43 3.57
CA SER A 354 14.10 -5.83 3.96
C SER A 354 13.78 -5.96 5.44
N GLU A 355 14.52 -5.26 6.33
CA GLU A 355 14.22 -5.21 7.77
C GLU A 355 12.82 -4.62 8.03
N ALA A 356 12.48 -3.52 7.37
CA ALA A 356 11.16 -2.91 7.49
C ALA A 356 10.04 -3.83 6.97
N ALA A 357 10.28 -4.59 5.90
CA ALA A 357 9.33 -5.57 5.39
C ALA A 357 9.14 -6.73 6.37
N ASP A 358 10.20 -7.23 7.01
CA ASP A 358 10.11 -8.27 8.04
C ASP A 358 9.30 -7.80 9.25
N GLU A 359 9.54 -6.57 9.74
CA GLU A 359 8.72 -5.99 10.82
C GLU A 359 7.25 -5.86 10.40
N ASN A 360 6.99 -5.38 9.20
CA ASN A 360 5.63 -5.22 8.68
C ASN A 360 4.93 -6.58 8.51
N ILE A 361 5.60 -7.59 7.98
CA ILE A 361 5.09 -8.96 7.85
C ILE A 361 4.77 -9.52 9.24
N LEU A 362 5.70 -9.45 10.19
CA LEU A 362 5.50 -9.94 11.55
C LEU A 362 4.28 -9.31 12.23
N ASN A 363 4.14 -7.98 12.15
CA ASN A 363 3.03 -7.26 12.76
C ASN A 363 1.69 -7.55 12.05
N SER A 364 1.71 -7.67 10.71
CA SER A 364 0.52 -8.00 9.93
C SER A 364 0.05 -9.43 10.15
N THR A 365 0.98 -10.40 10.21
CA THR A 365 0.67 -11.80 10.53
C THR A 365 0.04 -11.91 11.92
N ARG A 366 0.66 -11.30 12.95
CA ARG A 366 0.11 -11.29 14.32
C ARG A 366 -1.29 -10.68 14.38
N ALA A 367 -1.53 -9.60 13.64
CA ALA A 367 -2.85 -8.98 13.59
C ALA A 367 -3.87 -9.91 12.89
N THR A 368 -3.48 -10.57 11.81
CA THR A 368 -4.33 -11.52 11.08
C THR A 368 -4.69 -12.71 11.97
N ASP A 369 -3.71 -13.35 12.62
CA ASP A 369 -3.93 -14.49 13.51
C ASP A 369 -4.84 -14.12 14.71
N PHE A 370 -4.70 -12.92 15.23
CA PHE A 370 -5.57 -12.43 16.30
C PHE A 370 -7.00 -12.21 15.83
N ILE A 371 -7.18 -11.64 14.64
CA ILE A 371 -8.50 -11.35 14.07
C ILE A 371 -9.20 -12.64 13.64
N ALA A 372 -8.47 -13.56 13.01
CA ALA A 372 -8.95 -14.79 12.43
C ALA A 372 -8.22 -16.00 13.03
N PRO A 373 -8.50 -16.38 14.29
CA PRO A 373 -7.85 -17.50 14.97
C PRO A 373 -8.18 -18.83 14.28
N ARG A 374 -7.14 -19.62 13.97
CA ARG A 374 -7.24 -20.88 13.23
C ARG A 374 -7.57 -22.07 14.11
N SER A 375 -7.31 -21.97 15.42
CA SER A 375 -7.54 -23.05 16.40
C SER A 375 -8.50 -22.63 17.51
N ALA A 376 -9.08 -23.62 18.19
CA ALA A 376 -9.90 -23.38 19.37
C ALA A 376 -9.11 -22.70 20.50
N MET A 377 -7.83 -23.03 20.65
CA MET A 377 -6.97 -22.44 21.67
C MET A 377 -6.69 -20.95 21.40
N GLU A 378 -6.37 -20.61 20.15
CA GLU A 378 -6.17 -19.19 19.73
C GLU A 378 -7.45 -18.38 19.93
N ARG A 379 -8.61 -18.97 19.67
CA ARG A 379 -9.90 -18.32 19.93
C ARG A 379 -10.14 -18.07 21.43
N VAL A 380 -9.78 -19.02 22.29
CA VAL A 380 -9.84 -18.84 23.74
C VAL A 380 -8.90 -17.72 24.17
N PHE A 381 -7.66 -17.71 23.66
CA PHE A 381 -6.69 -16.65 23.93
C PHE A 381 -7.20 -15.27 23.47
N ARG A 382 -7.68 -15.17 22.24
CA ARG A 382 -8.27 -13.91 21.70
C ARG A 382 -9.38 -13.39 22.61
N ASN A 383 -10.33 -14.26 22.97
CA ASN A 383 -11.50 -13.87 23.77
C ASN A 383 -11.07 -13.43 25.19
N ALA A 384 -10.08 -14.09 25.79
CA ALA A 384 -9.51 -13.70 27.08
C ALA A 384 -8.79 -12.34 26.98
N ALA A 385 -8.00 -12.13 25.92
CA ALA A 385 -7.33 -10.84 25.67
C ALA A 385 -8.35 -9.70 25.48
N LEU A 386 -9.43 -9.92 24.74
CA LEU A 386 -10.52 -8.97 24.56
C LEU A 386 -11.20 -8.63 25.90
N ALA A 387 -11.53 -9.63 26.73
CA ALA A 387 -12.12 -9.41 28.03
C ALA A 387 -11.22 -8.58 28.96
N LEU A 388 -9.90 -8.85 28.97
CA LEU A 388 -8.92 -8.10 29.71
C LEU A 388 -8.73 -6.67 29.19
N ALA A 389 -8.78 -6.46 27.87
CA ALA A 389 -8.58 -5.17 27.24
C ALA A 389 -9.62 -4.10 27.66
N ARG A 390 -10.77 -4.55 28.13
CA ARG A 390 -11.84 -3.69 28.68
C ARG A 390 -11.33 -2.84 29.85
N THR A 391 -10.56 -3.44 30.76
CA THR A 391 -10.13 -2.80 32.01
C THR A 391 -8.60 -2.65 32.12
N GLN A 392 -7.84 -3.43 31.37
CA GLN A 392 -6.37 -3.49 31.48
C GLN A 392 -5.67 -2.91 30.24
N PRO A 393 -5.03 -1.75 30.33
CA PRO A 393 -4.35 -1.13 29.19
C PRO A 393 -3.30 -2.01 28.51
N PHE A 394 -2.57 -2.84 29.25
CA PHE A 394 -1.56 -3.72 28.68
C PHE A 394 -2.16 -4.74 27.70
N ALA A 395 -3.37 -5.23 27.98
CA ALA A 395 -4.05 -6.22 27.13
C ALA A 395 -4.49 -5.63 25.79
N ARG A 396 -4.70 -4.32 25.70
CA ARG A 396 -5.02 -3.62 24.44
C ARG A 396 -3.93 -3.77 23.39
N ARG A 397 -2.66 -3.97 23.83
CA ARG A 397 -1.52 -4.21 22.93
C ARG A 397 -1.61 -5.55 22.20
N PHE A 398 -2.29 -6.55 22.75
CA PHE A 398 -2.55 -7.81 22.06
C PHE A 398 -3.64 -7.67 20.99
N VAL A 399 -4.66 -6.87 21.28
CA VAL A 399 -5.80 -6.65 20.34
C VAL A 399 -5.38 -5.75 19.19
N ASN A 400 -4.67 -4.68 19.50
CA ASN A 400 -4.14 -3.74 18.53
C ASN A 400 -2.77 -3.30 19.04
N SER A 401 -1.74 -3.65 18.30
CA SER A 401 -0.36 -3.28 18.66
C SER A 401 -0.14 -1.76 18.79
N GLY A 402 -1.18 -0.95 18.50
CA GLY A 402 -1.10 0.51 18.50
C GLY A 402 -0.21 1.08 17.38
N ARG A 403 0.40 0.18 16.60
CA ARG A 403 1.36 0.52 15.54
C ARG A 403 0.72 0.38 14.15
N LEU A 404 -0.37 1.11 13.93
CA LEU A 404 -0.89 1.22 12.59
C LEU A 404 0.11 2.01 11.73
N SER A 405 0.81 1.29 10.86
CA SER A 405 1.73 1.88 9.87
C SER A 405 2.73 2.92 10.40
N LEU A 406 3.34 2.66 11.56
CA LEU A 406 4.50 3.43 11.99
C LEU A 406 5.71 3.04 11.14
N PRO A 407 6.59 4.00 10.78
CA PRO A 407 7.83 3.69 10.08
C PRO A 407 8.77 2.89 10.98
N THR A 408 9.48 1.94 10.41
CA THR A 408 10.52 1.18 11.09
C THR A 408 11.74 2.08 11.34
N PRO A 409 12.25 2.17 12.58
CA PRO A 409 13.50 2.87 12.84
C PRO A 409 14.69 2.01 12.40
N TYR A 410 15.61 2.60 11.62
CA TYR A 410 16.80 1.90 11.09
C TYR A 410 17.97 1.96 12.08
N THR A 411 17.80 1.43 13.28
CA THR A 411 18.84 1.50 14.33
C THR A 411 20.07 0.66 13.98
N GLY A 412 19.91 -0.38 13.15
CA GLY A 412 20.99 -1.25 12.68
C GLY A 412 21.58 -0.84 11.33
N SER A 413 21.13 0.25 10.72
CA SER A 413 21.64 0.69 9.41
C SER A 413 23.10 1.13 9.49
N VAL A 414 23.89 0.76 8.49
CA VAL A 414 25.28 1.23 8.32
C VAL A 414 25.37 2.75 8.12
N LEU A 415 24.25 3.40 7.82
CA LEU A 415 24.14 4.84 7.68
C LEU A 415 23.76 5.54 9.00
N SER A 416 23.41 4.78 10.04
CA SER A 416 23.06 5.34 11.35
C SER A 416 24.34 5.57 12.16
N THR A 417 24.50 6.79 12.67
CA THR A 417 25.57 7.11 13.62
C THR A 417 25.09 6.74 15.03
N PRO A 418 25.86 5.99 15.82
CA PRO A 418 25.52 5.76 17.22
C PRO A 418 25.37 7.09 17.97
N ASP A 419 24.30 7.22 18.74
CA ASP A 419 24.14 8.35 19.64
C ASP A 419 25.13 8.18 20.80
N VAL A 420 26.06 9.12 20.92
CA VAL A 420 27.06 9.14 22.01
C VAL A 420 26.63 9.99 23.19
N ASP A 421 25.54 10.74 23.06
CA ASP A 421 25.00 11.56 24.13
C ASP A 421 24.08 10.76 25.04
N SER A 422 24.30 10.87 26.34
CA SER A 422 23.46 10.24 27.38
C SER A 422 22.15 11.00 27.58
N TRP A 423 21.45 11.33 26.51
CA TRP A 423 20.10 11.87 26.60
C TRP A 423 19.16 10.79 27.07
N SER A 424 18.77 10.85 28.33
CA SER A 424 17.62 10.11 28.79
C SER A 424 16.40 10.69 28.08
N ALA A 425 15.75 9.88 27.24
CA ALA A 425 14.42 10.21 26.74
C ALA A 425 13.52 10.45 27.97
N GLY A 426 13.15 11.71 28.18
CA GLY A 426 12.17 12.12 29.16
C GLY A 426 10.76 11.67 28.72
#